data_314815f8c908660376a1435747d35f1d
#
_entry.id   314815f8c908660376a1435747d35f1d
#
_cell.length_a   1.000
_cell.length_b   1.000
_cell.length_c   1.000
_cell.angle_alpha   90.00
_cell.angle_beta   90.00
_cell.angle_gamma   90.00
#
_symmetry.space_group_name_H-M   'P 1'
#
loop_
_entity.id
_entity.type
_entity.pdbx_description
1 polymer ?
#
loop_
_entity_poly.entity_id
_entity_poly.type
_entity_poly.pdbx_seq_one_letter_code
_entity_poly.pdbx_strand_id
1 'polypeptide(L)'
;MKKLILLFFIFFIDSRVLSTEIYISQDLSNSLQKLYIFNPKLKYERKNLMVKDELMPMALSEFRPEIRGYYQKGKIDTNSEGFNITSDGIRTETNKGVVVSQSIFEGGSSLSKIKVAKNEILSQRSNLKNVEQEVFLEAIKLYADLATEKSNLKVKEKNVEVLKRQLELTKEQFEIGEVTLTDVSISEARFTLAESELMESLNIINSIKAKYLSIFGVSPTNPEIIIPLEEKQFDEEDLIAEGKNNNPKIRSVEFTLASLKNEISSLKRKRLPSLKLEAEAKINQGYFRTDSEREVLSAFAKVDIPIYQSGMASSKIREAKEKLFAQQELLKLETENLTASIVSSKSSYDYSFSRIIAYKKQIESNKIYLDGLKQEFQLGERTTLDVLDGEQELLESELDLIKAYKDYFISYYEVMFFIGKLNAKDLSLNVEIFDDEKNYNKVKKRWLDIIE
;
A
#
# COMPACT_ATOMS: atom_id res chain seq x y z
N MET A 1 61.23 11.21 -37.24
CA MET A 1 60.07 11.75 -36.53
C MET A 1 58.84 10.97 -36.96
N LYS A 2 58.49 9.90 -36.24
CA LYS A 2 57.27 9.10 -36.50
C LYS A 2 56.27 9.45 -35.42
N LYS A 3 55.10 10.06 -35.82
CA LYS A 3 53.97 10.34 -34.94
C LYS A 3 53.19 9.05 -34.76
N LEU A 4 53.12 8.59 -33.50
CA LEU A 4 52.31 7.48 -33.05
C LEU A 4 50.88 8.03 -32.77
N ILE A 5 49.91 7.65 -33.58
CA ILE A 5 48.53 7.96 -33.35
C ILE A 5 47.94 6.85 -32.48
N LEU A 6 47.60 7.21 -31.24
CA LEU A 6 46.95 6.33 -30.27
C LEU A 6 45.44 6.41 -30.54
N LEU A 7 44.86 5.35 -31.11
CA LEU A 7 43.41 5.21 -31.33
C LEU A 7 42.81 4.77 -29.97
N PHE A 8 42.07 5.69 -29.35
CA PHE A 8 41.23 5.40 -28.17
C PHE A 8 39.96 4.73 -28.66
N PHE A 9 39.82 3.43 -28.52
CA PHE A 9 38.59 2.71 -28.65
C PHE A 9 37.69 3.01 -27.45
N ILE A 10 36.75 3.96 -27.56
CA ILE A 10 35.69 4.15 -26.61
C ILE A 10 34.69 3.02 -26.80
N PHE A 11 34.72 2.02 -25.92
CA PHE A 11 33.65 1.05 -25.75
C PHE A 11 32.41 1.80 -25.24
N PHE A 12 31.50 2.16 -26.12
CA PHE A 12 30.13 2.46 -25.75
C PHE A 12 29.52 1.17 -25.22
N ILE A 13 29.46 1.02 -23.91
CA ILE A 13 28.57 0.07 -23.24
C ILE A 13 27.16 0.64 -23.48
N ASP A 14 26.52 0.10 -24.50
CA ASP A 14 25.10 0.32 -24.76
C ASP A 14 24.34 -0.29 -23.58
N SER A 15 24.09 0.53 -22.55
CA SER A 15 23.16 0.19 -21.47
C SER A 15 21.78 0.16 -22.11
N ARG A 16 21.42 -0.98 -22.70
CA ARG A 16 20.03 -1.27 -23.02
C ARG A 16 19.27 -1.28 -21.69
N VAL A 17 18.70 -0.14 -21.37
CA VAL A 17 17.59 -0.08 -20.44
C VAL A 17 16.52 -0.99 -21.04
N LEU A 18 16.42 -2.20 -20.53
CA LEU A 18 15.31 -3.10 -20.81
C LEU A 18 14.05 -2.38 -20.34
N SER A 19 13.40 -1.66 -21.26
CA SER A 19 12.05 -1.22 -21.06
C SER A 19 11.19 -2.49 -20.93
N THR A 20 10.89 -2.84 -19.71
CA THR A 20 9.95 -3.91 -19.41
C THR A 20 8.56 -3.41 -19.78
N GLU A 21 8.17 -3.60 -21.04
CA GLU A 21 6.78 -3.40 -21.44
C GLU A 21 5.93 -4.40 -20.65
N ILE A 22 5.16 -3.87 -19.69
CA ILE A 22 4.21 -4.65 -18.92
C ILE A 22 2.99 -4.83 -19.82
N TYR A 23 2.69 -6.07 -20.18
CA TYR A 23 1.51 -6.40 -20.99
C TYR A 23 0.25 -6.20 -20.17
N ILE A 24 -0.46 -5.10 -20.45
CA ILE A 24 -1.76 -4.81 -19.84
C ILE A 24 -2.81 -4.76 -20.95
N SER A 25 -3.92 -5.49 -20.78
CA SER A 25 -5.07 -5.33 -21.69
C SER A 25 -5.63 -3.91 -21.59
N GLN A 26 -6.16 -3.39 -22.70
CA GLN A 26 -6.76 -2.05 -22.72
C GLN A 26 -7.89 -1.92 -21.68
N ASP A 27 -8.67 -2.97 -21.48
CA ASP A 27 -9.77 -2.99 -20.50
C ASP A 27 -9.25 -2.93 -19.04
N LEU A 28 -8.19 -3.71 -18.72
CA LEU A 28 -7.53 -3.63 -17.41
C LEU A 28 -6.91 -2.26 -17.19
N SER A 29 -6.20 -1.72 -18.19
CA SER A 29 -5.62 -0.38 -18.12
C SER A 29 -6.65 0.69 -17.82
N ASN A 30 -7.78 0.69 -18.55
CA ASN A 30 -8.89 1.62 -18.32
C ASN A 30 -9.50 1.47 -16.91
N SER A 31 -9.61 0.24 -16.43
CA SER A 31 -10.14 -0.06 -15.08
C SER A 31 -9.18 0.45 -13.99
N LEU A 32 -7.86 0.22 -14.14
CA LEU A 32 -6.85 0.72 -13.20
C LEU A 32 -6.75 2.26 -13.21
N GLN A 33 -6.94 2.92 -14.37
CA GLN A 33 -7.01 4.38 -14.46
C GLN A 33 -8.16 4.94 -13.62
N LYS A 34 -9.35 4.36 -13.73
CA LYS A 34 -10.51 4.77 -12.94
C LYS A 34 -10.29 4.52 -11.46
N LEU A 35 -9.77 3.35 -11.10
CA LEU A 35 -9.40 3.01 -9.72
C LEU A 35 -8.42 4.02 -9.14
N TYR A 36 -7.36 4.37 -9.85
CA TYR A 36 -6.35 5.32 -9.40
C TYR A 36 -6.93 6.69 -9.02
N ILE A 37 -7.94 7.14 -9.77
CA ILE A 37 -8.62 8.42 -9.54
C ILE A 37 -9.65 8.32 -8.41
N PHE A 38 -10.44 7.24 -8.34
CA PHE A 38 -11.65 7.18 -7.51
C PHE A 38 -11.51 6.36 -6.23
N ASN A 39 -10.52 5.46 -6.13
CA ASN A 39 -10.41 4.54 -5.01
C ASN A 39 -10.31 5.26 -3.65
N PRO A 40 -11.19 4.94 -2.66
CA PRO A 40 -11.21 5.61 -1.37
C PRO A 40 -9.96 5.36 -0.54
N LYS A 41 -9.35 4.17 -0.60
CA LYS A 41 -8.12 3.82 0.14
C LYS A 41 -6.94 4.68 -0.33
N LEU A 42 -6.80 4.87 -1.66
CA LEU A 42 -5.79 5.78 -2.20
C LEU A 42 -6.04 7.25 -1.82
N LYS A 43 -7.29 7.70 -1.89
CA LYS A 43 -7.66 9.07 -1.46
C LYS A 43 -7.35 9.29 0.02
N TYR A 44 -7.65 8.32 0.87
CA TYR A 44 -7.35 8.36 2.28
C TYR A 44 -5.84 8.49 2.53
N GLU A 45 -5.02 7.64 1.90
CA GLU A 45 -3.57 7.69 2.08
C GLU A 45 -2.93 8.96 1.51
N ARG A 46 -3.45 9.50 0.41
CA ARG A 46 -3.05 10.83 -0.09
C ARG A 46 -3.33 11.95 0.93
N LYS A 47 -4.47 11.87 1.64
CA LYS A 47 -4.77 12.81 2.74
C LYS A 47 -3.88 12.58 3.96
N ASN A 48 -3.58 11.35 4.31
CA ASN A 48 -2.64 11.02 5.39
C ASN A 48 -1.23 11.60 5.10
N LEU A 49 -0.78 11.55 3.85
CA LEU A 49 0.46 12.21 3.46
C LEU A 49 0.39 13.72 3.69
N MET A 50 -0.71 14.39 3.31
CA MET A 50 -0.89 15.82 3.55
C MET A 50 -0.89 16.16 5.05
N VAL A 51 -1.46 15.29 5.90
CA VAL A 51 -1.36 15.42 7.37
C VAL A 51 0.10 15.34 7.84
N LYS A 52 0.87 14.39 7.30
CA LYS A 52 2.29 14.25 7.65
C LYS A 52 3.15 15.42 7.14
N ASP A 53 2.80 16.05 6.01
CA ASP A 53 3.50 17.23 5.51
C ASP A 53 3.51 18.38 6.53
N GLU A 54 2.50 18.50 7.41
CA GLU A 54 2.41 19.51 8.46
C GLU A 54 3.47 19.31 9.57
N LEU A 55 4.11 18.16 9.65
CA LEU A 55 5.23 17.97 10.57
C LEU A 55 6.41 18.93 10.27
N MET A 56 6.58 19.34 9.01
CA MET A 56 7.66 20.26 8.65
C MET A 56 7.42 21.67 9.19
N PRO A 57 6.29 22.37 8.93
CA PRO A 57 6.03 23.68 9.56
C PRO A 57 5.97 23.58 11.09
N MET A 58 5.49 22.47 11.68
CA MET A 58 5.54 22.25 13.13
C MET A 58 6.97 22.17 13.65
N ALA A 59 7.88 21.46 12.97
CA ALA A 59 9.29 21.42 13.36
C ALA A 59 9.99 22.79 13.18
N LEU A 60 9.59 23.56 12.15
CA LEU A 60 10.10 24.89 11.90
C LEU A 60 9.55 25.95 12.86
N SER A 61 8.41 25.71 13.50
CA SER A 61 7.82 26.66 14.45
C SER A 61 8.69 26.92 15.68
N GLU A 62 9.57 25.97 16.04
CA GLU A 62 10.55 26.18 17.12
C GLU A 62 11.54 27.33 16.86
N PHE A 63 11.68 27.75 15.60
CA PHE A 63 12.50 28.92 15.21
C PHE A 63 11.69 30.21 15.06
N ARG A 64 10.39 30.18 15.40
CA ARG A 64 9.49 31.33 15.23
C ARG A 64 9.13 31.91 16.59
N PRO A 65 8.85 33.24 16.66
CA PRO A 65 8.37 33.85 17.89
C PRO A 65 6.96 33.33 18.24
N GLU A 66 6.75 33.06 19.53
CA GLU A 66 5.44 32.83 20.10
C GLU A 66 4.94 34.14 20.73
N ILE A 67 3.74 34.56 20.38
CA ILE A 67 3.09 35.73 20.93
C ILE A 67 1.85 35.28 21.70
N ARG A 68 1.79 35.62 23.00
CA ARG A 68 0.68 35.25 23.88
C ARG A 68 0.16 36.45 24.63
N GLY A 69 -1.12 36.78 24.48
CA GLY A 69 -1.83 37.71 25.33
C GLY A 69 -2.47 36.96 26.52
N TYR A 70 -2.49 37.62 27.68
CA TYR A 70 -3.18 37.07 28.86
C TYR A 70 -3.96 38.16 29.61
N TYR A 71 -5.05 37.76 30.24
CA TYR A 71 -5.84 38.55 31.16
C TYR A 71 -6.19 37.69 32.36
N GLN A 72 -5.82 38.15 33.55
CA GLN A 72 -6.08 37.50 34.82
C GLN A 72 -6.71 38.49 35.80
N LYS A 73 -7.83 38.11 36.40
CA LYS A 73 -8.48 38.92 37.45
C LYS A 73 -8.84 38.01 38.59
N GLY A 74 -8.45 38.39 39.80
CA GLY A 74 -8.69 37.59 40.99
C GLY A 74 -8.72 38.44 42.27
N LYS A 75 -9.14 37.83 43.36
CA LYS A 75 -9.00 38.41 44.69
C LYS A 75 -7.78 37.80 45.36
N ILE A 76 -6.95 38.68 45.92
CA ILE A 76 -5.77 38.28 46.67
C ILE A 76 -5.97 38.81 48.11
N ASP A 77 -5.83 37.90 49.08
CA ASP A 77 -5.71 38.26 50.48
C ASP A 77 -4.23 38.23 50.86
N THR A 78 -3.71 39.37 51.31
CA THR A 78 -2.30 39.50 51.72
C THR A 78 -2.22 39.98 53.12
N ASN A 79 -1.44 39.28 53.93
CA ASN A 79 -1.00 39.71 55.25
C ASN A 79 0.51 39.93 55.14
N SER A 80 0.96 41.17 55.27
CA SER A 80 2.38 41.56 55.15
C SER A 80 2.86 42.19 56.48
N GLU A 81 3.75 41.50 57.15
CA GLU A 81 4.44 42.02 58.33
C GLU A 81 5.83 42.58 57.92
N GLY A 82 6.07 43.86 58.12
CA GLY A 82 7.40 44.47 58.05
C GLY A 82 7.46 45.85 57.34
N PHE A 83 8.27 46.74 57.87
CA PHE A 83 8.64 48.07 57.36
C PHE A 83 7.53 48.95 56.76
N ASN A 84 6.73 49.63 57.59
CA ASN A 84 5.86 50.77 57.27
C ASN A 84 4.96 50.65 56.03
N ILE A 85 4.67 49.50 55.54
CA ILE A 85 3.82 49.26 54.41
C ILE A 85 2.72 48.28 54.83
N THR A 86 1.58 48.79 55.22
CA THR A 86 0.38 48.02 55.47
C THR A 86 -0.41 47.89 54.15
N SER A 87 -0.33 46.73 53.53
CA SER A 87 -1.24 46.34 52.47
C SER A 87 -2.03 45.08 52.85
N ASP A 88 -2.60 45.09 54.03
CA ASP A 88 -3.37 43.98 54.56
C ASP A 88 -4.80 44.03 54.03
N GLY A 89 -5.33 42.84 53.70
CA GLY A 89 -6.73 42.64 53.35
C GLY A 89 -6.96 42.14 51.91
N ILE A 90 -8.24 41.89 51.65
CA ILE A 90 -8.70 41.36 50.37
C ILE A 90 -8.74 42.48 49.32
N ARG A 91 -7.99 42.34 48.26
CA ARG A 91 -8.03 43.27 47.12
C ARG A 91 -8.28 42.51 45.81
N THR A 92 -8.82 43.21 44.80
CA THR A 92 -8.94 42.70 43.45
C THR A 92 -7.70 43.09 42.68
N GLU A 93 -6.98 42.09 42.17
CA GLU A 93 -5.84 42.28 41.28
C GLU A 93 -6.22 41.93 39.85
N THR A 94 -5.82 42.73 38.91
CA THR A 94 -5.99 42.50 37.47
C THR A 94 -4.64 42.57 36.80
N ASN A 95 -4.23 41.49 36.18
CA ASN A 95 -3.00 41.40 35.40
C ASN A 95 -3.37 41.14 33.92
N LYS A 96 -2.91 42.02 33.06
CA LYS A 96 -3.07 41.86 31.60
C LYS A 96 -1.77 42.21 30.92
N GLY A 97 -1.47 41.46 29.86
CA GLY A 97 -0.21 41.68 29.15
C GLY A 97 -0.07 40.88 27.88
N VAL A 98 1.02 41.18 27.18
CA VAL A 98 1.48 40.44 26.01
C VAL A 98 2.91 40.00 26.26
N VAL A 99 3.15 38.68 26.00
CA VAL A 99 4.48 38.07 26.08
C VAL A 99 4.88 37.62 24.69
N VAL A 100 6.06 38.00 24.26
CA VAL A 100 6.71 37.54 23.05
C VAL A 100 7.90 36.68 23.45
N SER A 101 7.94 35.46 23.05
CA SER A 101 9.04 34.55 23.37
C SER A 101 9.62 33.92 22.10
N GLN A 102 10.95 33.86 22.01
CA GLN A 102 11.70 33.32 20.88
C GLN A 102 12.80 32.39 21.39
N SER A 103 12.75 31.14 21.01
CA SER A 103 13.89 30.25 21.21
C SER A 103 14.98 30.55 20.19
N ILE A 104 16.16 30.91 20.68
CA ILE A 104 17.33 31.25 19.83
C ILE A 104 18.19 30.01 19.65
N PHE A 105 18.31 29.21 20.71
CA PHE A 105 19.15 28.01 20.69
C PHE A 105 18.62 26.99 21.70
N GLU A 106 18.37 25.75 21.25
CA GLU A 106 17.93 24.63 22.08
C GLU A 106 18.95 23.47 22.04
N GLY A 107 20.21 23.77 22.28
CA GLY A 107 21.26 22.77 22.20
C GLY A 107 21.43 22.13 20.81
N GLY A 108 20.75 22.67 19.77
CA GLY A 108 20.68 22.11 18.42
C GLY A 108 19.64 20.97 18.28
N SER A 109 18.75 20.77 19.27
CA SER A 109 17.68 19.74 19.21
C SER A 109 16.68 20.05 18.11
N SER A 110 16.33 21.32 17.89
CA SER A 110 15.39 21.78 16.85
C SER A 110 15.84 21.39 15.43
N LEU A 111 17.15 21.48 15.14
CA LEU A 111 17.69 21.01 13.85
C LEU A 111 17.54 19.49 13.67
N SER A 112 17.63 18.73 14.77
CA SER A 112 17.40 17.27 14.71
C SER A 112 15.92 16.96 14.52
N LYS A 113 15.00 17.75 15.10
CA LYS A 113 13.56 17.58 14.90
C LYS A 113 13.13 17.87 13.47
N ILE A 114 13.75 18.84 12.77
CA ILE A 114 13.52 19.04 11.33
C ILE A 114 13.91 17.79 10.53
N LYS A 115 15.03 17.14 10.88
CA LYS A 115 15.45 15.90 10.22
C LYS A 115 14.51 14.72 10.54
N VAL A 116 13.97 14.66 11.77
CA VAL A 116 12.93 13.69 12.16
C VAL A 116 11.71 13.90 11.28
N ALA A 117 11.15 15.12 11.26
CA ALA A 117 9.97 15.46 10.45
C ALA A 117 10.16 15.12 8.96
N LYS A 118 11.33 15.48 8.39
CA LYS A 118 11.64 15.15 7.00
C LYS A 118 11.62 13.64 6.73
N ASN A 119 12.22 12.84 7.60
CA ASN A 119 12.27 11.38 7.40
C ASN A 119 10.90 10.74 7.63
N GLU A 120 10.07 11.23 8.56
CA GLU A 120 8.69 10.77 8.72
C GLU A 120 7.83 11.05 7.49
N ILE A 121 7.99 12.23 6.86
CA ILE A 121 7.31 12.56 5.62
C ILE A 121 7.76 11.63 4.49
N LEU A 122 9.06 11.38 4.35
CA LEU A 122 9.60 10.46 3.34
C LEU A 122 9.14 9.01 3.56
N SER A 123 9.04 8.58 4.83
CA SER A 123 8.46 7.28 5.19
C SER A 123 7.00 7.18 4.73
N GLN A 124 6.20 8.22 4.99
CA GLN A 124 4.79 8.24 4.57
C GLN A 124 4.61 8.32 3.05
N ARG A 125 5.50 9.01 2.32
CA ARG A 125 5.52 8.98 0.84
C ARG A 125 5.77 7.57 0.32
N SER A 126 6.74 6.87 0.92
CA SER A 126 7.02 5.48 0.56
C SER A 126 5.85 4.57 0.91
N ASN A 127 5.19 4.80 2.06
CA ASN A 127 3.98 4.07 2.45
C ASN A 127 2.82 4.30 1.45
N LEU A 128 2.60 5.53 0.98
CA LEU A 128 1.60 5.82 -0.06
C LEU A 128 1.87 5.01 -1.34
N LYS A 129 3.14 4.91 -1.78
CA LYS A 129 3.53 4.09 -2.94
C LYS A 129 3.30 2.60 -2.68
N ASN A 130 3.54 2.12 -1.47
CA ASN A 130 3.24 0.73 -1.09
C ASN A 130 1.73 0.46 -1.16
N VAL A 131 0.91 1.34 -0.60
CA VAL A 131 -0.56 1.20 -0.64
C VAL A 131 -1.10 1.28 -2.07
N GLU A 132 -0.50 2.11 -2.94
CA GLU A 132 -0.84 2.14 -4.37
C GLU A 132 -0.63 0.77 -5.01
N GLN A 133 0.52 0.15 -4.77
CA GLN A 133 0.82 -1.19 -5.30
C GLN A 133 -0.10 -2.27 -4.72
N GLU A 134 -0.40 -2.23 -3.41
CA GLU A 134 -1.34 -3.16 -2.78
C GLU A 134 -2.73 -3.07 -3.41
N VAL A 135 -3.23 -1.84 -3.61
CA VAL A 135 -4.54 -1.61 -4.23
C VAL A 135 -4.56 -2.08 -5.68
N PHE A 136 -3.47 -1.87 -6.42
CA PHE A 136 -3.37 -2.37 -7.80
C PHE A 136 -3.32 -3.90 -7.85
N LEU A 137 -2.54 -4.54 -6.98
CA LEU A 137 -2.47 -6.00 -6.94
C LEU A 137 -3.82 -6.62 -6.57
N GLU A 138 -4.52 -6.07 -5.58
CA GLU A 138 -5.86 -6.51 -5.18
C GLU A 138 -6.85 -6.36 -6.35
N ALA A 139 -6.80 -5.23 -7.06
CA ALA A 139 -7.64 -4.96 -8.22
C ALA A 139 -7.36 -5.93 -9.38
N ILE A 140 -6.07 -6.21 -9.66
CA ILE A 140 -5.65 -7.12 -10.72
C ILE A 140 -6.10 -8.56 -10.39
N LYS A 141 -5.97 -9.00 -9.13
CA LYS A 141 -6.48 -10.30 -8.69
C LYS A 141 -7.99 -10.42 -8.91
N LEU A 142 -8.73 -9.39 -8.52
CA LEU A 142 -10.18 -9.38 -8.71
C LEU A 142 -10.59 -9.33 -10.19
N TYR A 143 -9.84 -8.61 -11.02
CA TYR A 143 -10.02 -8.61 -12.46
C TYR A 143 -9.79 -10.00 -13.06
N ALA A 144 -8.71 -10.66 -12.65
CA ALA A 144 -8.39 -12.02 -13.07
C ALA A 144 -9.44 -13.04 -12.61
N ASP A 145 -9.93 -12.93 -11.37
CA ASP A 145 -11.02 -13.76 -10.86
C ASP A 145 -12.28 -13.64 -11.72
N LEU A 146 -12.66 -12.42 -12.07
CA LEU A 146 -13.84 -12.20 -12.91
C LEU A 146 -13.67 -12.73 -14.34
N ALA A 147 -12.49 -12.55 -14.94
CA ALA A 147 -12.19 -13.07 -16.27
C ALA A 147 -12.20 -14.62 -16.27
N THR A 148 -11.63 -15.21 -15.23
CA THR A 148 -11.60 -16.67 -15.02
C THR A 148 -13.03 -17.23 -14.90
N GLU A 149 -13.84 -16.66 -14.00
CA GLU A 149 -15.21 -17.15 -13.79
C GLU A 149 -16.11 -16.97 -15.01
N LYS A 150 -15.92 -15.92 -15.81
CA LYS A 150 -16.59 -15.80 -17.10
C LYS A 150 -16.17 -16.88 -18.09
N SER A 151 -14.89 -17.28 -18.07
CA SER A 151 -14.39 -18.37 -18.92
C SER A 151 -14.92 -19.72 -18.45
N ASN A 152 -14.91 -19.96 -17.13
CA ASN A 152 -15.51 -21.16 -16.51
C ASN A 152 -16.99 -21.27 -16.84
N LEU A 153 -17.75 -20.16 -16.77
CA LEU A 153 -19.17 -20.12 -17.11
C LEU A 153 -19.41 -20.63 -18.53
N LYS A 154 -18.65 -20.13 -19.53
CA LYS A 154 -18.79 -20.59 -20.93
C LYS A 154 -18.51 -22.09 -21.10
N VAL A 155 -17.53 -22.63 -20.39
CA VAL A 155 -17.21 -24.06 -20.42
C VAL A 155 -18.33 -24.87 -19.78
N LYS A 156 -18.84 -24.42 -18.61
CA LYS A 156 -19.96 -25.08 -17.90
C LYS A 156 -21.28 -25.00 -18.68
N GLU A 157 -21.58 -23.86 -19.35
CA GLU A 157 -22.74 -23.74 -20.24
C GLU A 157 -22.71 -24.78 -21.36
N LYS A 158 -21.54 -24.95 -21.99
CA LYS A 158 -21.34 -25.98 -23.01
C LYS A 158 -21.49 -27.37 -22.46
N ASN A 159 -20.96 -27.66 -21.26
CA ASN A 159 -21.08 -28.94 -20.59
C ASN A 159 -22.54 -29.31 -20.30
N VAL A 160 -23.35 -28.37 -19.79
CA VAL A 160 -24.79 -28.54 -19.59
C VAL A 160 -25.49 -28.90 -20.90
N GLU A 161 -25.15 -28.21 -22.00
CA GLU A 161 -25.73 -28.54 -23.33
C GLU A 161 -25.34 -29.95 -23.79
N VAL A 162 -24.09 -30.36 -23.60
CA VAL A 162 -23.62 -31.70 -23.96
C VAL A 162 -24.33 -32.80 -23.13
N LEU A 163 -24.38 -32.62 -21.80
CA LEU A 163 -25.02 -33.60 -20.90
C LEU A 163 -26.54 -33.66 -21.09
N LYS A 164 -27.19 -32.56 -21.44
CA LYS A 164 -28.60 -32.53 -21.82
C LYS A 164 -28.87 -33.40 -23.05
N ARG A 165 -28.08 -33.22 -24.11
CA ARG A 165 -28.19 -34.07 -25.32
C ARG A 165 -27.92 -35.55 -25.02
N GLN A 166 -26.92 -35.82 -24.19
CA GLN A 166 -26.61 -37.19 -23.79
C GLN A 166 -27.78 -37.84 -23.03
N LEU A 167 -28.43 -37.12 -22.12
CA LEU A 167 -29.60 -37.56 -21.41
C LEU A 167 -30.77 -37.83 -22.36
N GLU A 168 -31.03 -36.97 -23.34
CA GLU A 168 -32.05 -37.14 -24.36
C GLU A 168 -31.80 -38.44 -25.17
N LEU A 169 -30.56 -38.63 -25.65
CA LEU A 169 -30.17 -39.86 -26.37
C LEU A 169 -30.32 -41.13 -25.52
N THR A 170 -29.89 -41.07 -24.26
CA THR A 170 -30.01 -42.21 -23.36
C THR A 170 -31.48 -42.59 -23.07
N LYS A 171 -32.38 -41.59 -22.98
CA LYS A 171 -33.82 -41.81 -22.86
C LYS A 171 -34.41 -42.50 -24.11
N GLU A 172 -34.04 -42.06 -25.32
CA GLU A 172 -34.47 -42.66 -26.59
C GLU A 172 -33.97 -44.09 -26.70
N GLN A 173 -32.70 -44.36 -26.34
CA GLN A 173 -32.13 -45.73 -26.33
C GLN A 173 -32.82 -46.66 -25.30
N PHE A 174 -33.24 -46.11 -24.16
CA PHE A 174 -34.01 -46.85 -23.15
C PHE A 174 -35.40 -47.25 -23.69
N GLU A 175 -36.10 -46.39 -24.40
CA GLU A 175 -37.41 -46.65 -24.98
C GLU A 175 -37.38 -47.83 -26.00
N ILE A 176 -36.24 -47.97 -26.72
CA ILE A 176 -36.06 -49.06 -27.68
C ILE A 176 -35.34 -50.30 -27.05
N GLY A 177 -35.01 -50.24 -25.73
CA GLY A 177 -34.47 -51.35 -24.98
C GLY A 177 -32.95 -51.57 -25.13
N GLU A 178 -32.19 -50.61 -25.66
CA GLU A 178 -30.72 -50.69 -25.85
C GLU A 178 -29.93 -50.43 -24.59
N VAL A 179 -30.46 -49.61 -23.65
CA VAL A 179 -29.81 -49.27 -22.37
C VAL A 179 -30.76 -49.51 -21.20
N THR A 180 -30.20 -49.48 -19.97
CA THR A 180 -30.96 -49.75 -18.74
C THR A 180 -31.55 -48.49 -18.12
N LEU A 181 -32.51 -48.63 -17.20
CA LEU A 181 -33.00 -47.50 -16.39
C LEU A 181 -31.87 -46.87 -15.53
N THR A 182 -30.88 -47.68 -15.15
CA THR A 182 -29.69 -47.20 -14.42
C THR A 182 -28.89 -46.20 -15.26
N ASP A 183 -28.74 -46.43 -16.57
CA ASP A 183 -28.06 -45.54 -17.50
C ASP A 183 -28.80 -44.20 -17.65
N VAL A 184 -30.12 -44.22 -17.69
CA VAL A 184 -30.94 -42.99 -17.69
C VAL A 184 -30.76 -42.23 -16.38
N SER A 185 -30.83 -42.97 -15.25
CA SER A 185 -30.71 -42.32 -13.93
C SER A 185 -29.36 -41.66 -13.70
N ILE A 186 -28.26 -42.28 -14.16
CA ILE A 186 -26.91 -41.67 -14.01
C ILE A 186 -26.73 -40.46 -14.95
N SER A 187 -27.26 -40.55 -16.18
CA SER A 187 -27.24 -39.42 -17.12
C SER A 187 -28.05 -38.23 -16.59
N GLU A 188 -29.20 -38.44 -15.96
CA GLU A 188 -30.01 -37.43 -15.32
C GLU A 188 -29.32 -36.81 -14.10
N ALA A 189 -28.66 -37.62 -13.27
CA ALA A 189 -27.88 -37.17 -12.13
C ALA A 189 -26.70 -36.25 -12.57
N ARG A 190 -25.97 -36.64 -13.61
CA ARG A 190 -24.86 -35.83 -14.17
C ARG A 190 -25.36 -34.52 -14.77
N PHE A 191 -26.49 -34.53 -15.52
CA PHE A 191 -27.08 -33.31 -16.05
C PHE A 191 -27.54 -32.35 -14.95
N THR A 192 -28.26 -32.87 -13.93
CA THR A 192 -28.72 -32.03 -12.79
C THR A 192 -27.56 -31.46 -12.00
N LEU A 193 -26.45 -32.20 -11.82
CA LEU A 193 -25.23 -31.70 -11.18
C LEU A 193 -24.64 -30.57 -12.00
N ALA A 194 -24.51 -30.72 -13.31
CA ALA A 194 -23.96 -29.67 -14.19
C ALA A 194 -24.82 -28.41 -14.18
N GLU A 195 -26.15 -28.48 -14.12
CA GLU A 195 -27.03 -27.34 -13.93
C GLU A 195 -26.77 -26.62 -12.60
N SER A 196 -26.56 -27.38 -11.52
CA SER A 196 -26.21 -26.82 -10.19
C SER A 196 -24.88 -26.08 -10.23
N GLU A 197 -23.86 -26.65 -10.85
CA GLU A 197 -22.52 -26.04 -11.01
C GLU A 197 -22.55 -24.76 -11.87
N LEU A 198 -23.43 -24.74 -12.89
CA LEU A 198 -23.68 -23.53 -13.69
C LEU A 198 -24.28 -22.41 -12.85
N MET A 199 -25.30 -22.72 -12.03
CA MET A 199 -25.91 -21.75 -11.12
C MET A 199 -24.94 -21.23 -10.07
N GLU A 200 -24.08 -22.09 -9.55
CA GLU A 200 -22.98 -21.69 -8.64
C GLU A 200 -22.05 -20.67 -9.31
N SER A 201 -21.60 -20.93 -10.54
CA SER A 201 -20.76 -20.04 -11.32
C SER A 201 -21.41 -18.65 -11.52
N LEU A 202 -22.71 -18.61 -11.83
CA LEU A 202 -23.45 -17.34 -11.93
C LEU A 202 -23.49 -16.58 -10.60
N ASN A 203 -23.67 -17.27 -9.48
CA ASN A 203 -23.64 -16.65 -8.16
C ASN A 203 -22.26 -16.11 -7.82
N ILE A 204 -21.19 -16.84 -8.10
CA ILE A 204 -19.80 -16.40 -7.91
C ILE A 204 -19.53 -15.14 -8.74
N ILE A 205 -19.91 -15.11 -10.02
CA ILE A 205 -19.76 -13.94 -10.89
C ILE A 205 -20.49 -12.71 -10.30
N ASN A 206 -21.69 -12.87 -9.79
CA ASN A 206 -22.43 -11.77 -9.19
C ASN A 206 -21.74 -11.23 -7.91
N SER A 207 -21.19 -12.12 -7.09
CA SER A 207 -20.39 -11.75 -5.91
C SER A 207 -19.13 -10.98 -6.31
N ILE A 208 -18.40 -11.47 -7.32
CA ILE A 208 -17.19 -10.80 -7.83
C ILE A 208 -17.53 -9.44 -8.44
N LYS A 209 -18.64 -9.31 -9.19
CA LYS A 209 -19.10 -8.04 -9.76
C LYS A 209 -19.41 -7.00 -8.67
N ALA A 210 -19.99 -7.41 -7.55
CA ALA A 210 -20.24 -6.52 -6.41
C ALA A 210 -18.92 -6.01 -5.78
N LYS A 211 -17.94 -6.89 -5.58
CA LYS A 211 -16.59 -6.51 -5.12
C LYS A 211 -15.88 -5.61 -6.13
N TYR A 212 -15.99 -5.93 -7.42
CA TYR A 212 -15.42 -5.14 -8.51
C TYR A 212 -15.93 -3.69 -8.47
N LEU A 213 -17.23 -3.51 -8.36
CA LEU A 213 -17.84 -2.18 -8.23
C LEU A 213 -17.32 -1.42 -7.00
N SER A 214 -17.12 -2.10 -5.87
CA SER A 214 -16.59 -1.50 -4.64
C SER A 214 -15.14 -1.00 -4.81
N ILE A 215 -14.28 -1.74 -5.53
CA ILE A 215 -12.87 -1.42 -5.69
C ILE A 215 -12.64 -0.42 -6.83
N PHE A 216 -13.26 -0.66 -7.99
CA PHE A 216 -13.05 0.15 -9.19
C PHE A 216 -14.01 1.34 -9.32
N GLY A 217 -15.13 1.33 -8.59
CA GLY A 217 -16.18 2.35 -8.69
C GLY A 217 -16.99 2.31 -9.99
N VAL A 218 -16.77 1.30 -10.82
CA VAL A 218 -17.44 1.10 -12.12
C VAL A 218 -17.74 -0.37 -12.34
N SER A 219 -18.76 -0.65 -13.14
CA SER A 219 -19.06 -2.02 -13.56
C SER A 219 -18.02 -2.51 -14.59
N PRO A 220 -17.65 -3.80 -14.54
CA PRO A 220 -16.73 -4.37 -15.51
C PRO A 220 -17.36 -4.42 -16.90
N THR A 221 -16.56 -4.16 -17.93
CA THR A 221 -17.01 -4.27 -19.33
C THR A 221 -16.83 -5.69 -19.85
N ASN A 222 -15.64 -6.05 -20.26
CA ASN A 222 -15.34 -7.41 -20.74
C ASN A 222 -13.95 -7.85 -20.27
N PRO A 223 -13.79 -8.28 -19.00
CA PRO A 223 -12.50 -8.70 -18.50
C PRO A 223 -12.02 -9.97 -19.24
N GLU A 224 -10.82 -9.89 -19.77
CA GLU A 224 -10.12 -10.99 -20.45
C GLU A 224 -8.67 -11.06 -19.97
N ILE A 225 -8.18 -12.27 -19.73
CA ILE A 225 -6.78 -12.50 -19.42
C ILE A 225 -6.03 -12.64 -20.74
N ILE A 226 -5.17 -11.65 -21.04
CA ILE A 226 -4.26 -11.70 -22.17
C ILE A 226 -2.90 -12.15 -21.66
N ILE A 227 -2.40 -13.25 -22.19
CA ILE A 227 -1.10 -13.82 -21.85
C ILE A 227 -0.16 -13.63 -23.03
N PRO A 228 1.05 -13.13 -22.79
CA PRO A 228 2.09 -13.12 -23.81
C PRO A 228 2.37 -14.55 -24.30
N LEU A 229 2.60 -14.70 -25.59
CA LEU A 229 2.92 -16.02 -26.20
C LEU A 229 4.30 -16.53 -25.79
N GLU A 230 5.18 -15.64 -25.34
CA GLU A 230 6.55 -15.95 -24.94
C GLU A 230 6.72 -15.79 -23.44
N GLU A 231 7.37 -16.77 -22.81
CA GLU A 231 7.76 -16.72 -21.42
C GLU A 231 8.83 -15.66 -21.21
N LYS A 232 8.59 -14.72 -20.30
CA LYS A 232 9.60 -13.79 -19.86
C LYS A 232 10.51 -14.46 -18.85
N GLN A 233 11.75 -14.64 -19.20
CA GLN A 233 12.74 -15.17 -18.26
C GLN A 233 13.15 -14.09 -17.25
N PHE A 234 13.07 -14.42 -15.98
CA PHE A 234 13.51 -13.59 -14.88
C PHE A 234 14.72 -14.23 -14.21
N ASP A 235 15.79 -13.44 -14.05
CA ASP A 235 16.89 -13.82 -13.17
C ASP A 235 16.51 -13.54 -11.71
N GLU A 236 16.71 -14.54 -10.84
CA GLU A 236 16.30 -14.45 -9.44
C GLU A 236 17.14 -13.46 -8.64
N GLU A 237 18.47 -13.43 -8.89
CA GLU A 237 19.37 -12.53 -8.20
C GLU A 237 19.09 -11.07 -8.56
N ASP A 238 18.80 -10.80 -9.85
CA ASP A 238 18.40 -9.48 -10.32
C ASP A 238 17.08 -9.02 -9.70
N LEU A 239 16.07 -9.89 -9.62
CA LEU A 239 14.81 -9.58 -8.97
C LEU A 239 14.97 -9.23 -7.48
N ILE A 240 15.79 -10.02 -6.75
CA ILE A 240 16.07 -9.77 -5.34
C ILE A 240 16.80 -8.44 -5.16
N ALA A 241 17.80 -8.16 -5.99
CA ALA A 241 18.55 -6.90 -5.94
C ALA A 241 17.63 -5.71 -6.24
N GLU A 242 16.78 -5.81 -7.25
CA GLU A 242 15.82 -4.79 -7.63
C GLU A 242 14.77 -4.56 -6.53
N GLY A 243 14.22 -5.63 -5.97
CA GLY A 243 13.26 -5.56 -4.88
C GLY A 243 13.83 -4.86 -3.64
N LYS A 244 15.02 -5.23 -3.20
CA LYS A 244 15.70 -4.59 -2.06
C LYS A 244 15.94 -3.09 -2.29
N ASN A 245 16.19 -2.69 -3.53
CA ASN A 245 16.48 -1.29 -3.86
C ASN A 245 15.21 -0.44 -4.07
N ASN A 246 14.15 -1.02 -4.62
CA ASN A 246 13.00 -0.24 -5.10
C ASN A 246 11.71 -0.47 -4.31
N ASN A 247 11.61 -1.53 -3.49
CA ASN A 247 10.38 -1.84 -2.77
C ASN A 247 9.98 -0.71 -1.81
N PRO A 248 8.78 -0.11 -1.95
CA PRO A 248 8.38 1.04 -1.15
C PRO A 248 8.22 0.72 0.34
N LYS A 249 7.87 -0.51 0.70
CA LYS A 249 7.74 -0.94 2.11
C LYS A 249 9.10 -0.91 2.79
N ILE A 250 10.14 -1.47 2.16
CA ILE A 250 11.51 -1.41 2.67
C ILE A 250 11.97 0.04 2.82
N ARG A 251 11.74 0.89 1.80
CA ARG A 251 12.07 2.31 1.87
C ARG A 251 11.37 3.05 3.00
N SER A 252 10.11 2.74 3.27
CA SER A 252 9.36 3.32 4.40
C SER A 252 10.02 2.96 5.74
N VAL A 253 10.40 1.70 5.93
CA VAL A 253 11.10 1.22 7.14
C VAL A 253 12.48 1.88 7.30
N GLU A 254 13.25 2.05 6.22
CA GLU A 254 14.54 2.74 6.22
C GLU A 254 14.41 4.21 6.64
N PHE A 255 13.42 4.94 6.11
CA PHE A 255 13.17 6.33 6.50
C PHE A 255 12.73 6.43 7.97
N THR A 256 11.91 5.50 8.47
CA THR A 256 11.55 5.44 9.88
C THR A 256 12.78 5.21 10.75
N LEU A 257 13.69 4.34 10.35
CA LEU A 257 14.96 4.11 11.05
C LEU A 257 15.84 5.37 11.06
N ALA A 258 15.90 6.10 9.94
CA ALA A 258 16.62 7.38 9.88
C ALA A 258 15.96 8.46 10.77
N SER A 259 14.63 8.45 10.91
CA SER A 259 13.90 9.32 11.82
C SER A 259 14.31 9.03 13.27
N LEU A 260 14.28 7.79 13.71
CA LEU A 260 14.65 7.38 15.07
C LEU A 260 16.12 7.72 15.42
N LYS A 261 17.06 7.58 14.47
CA LYS A 261 18.44 8.05 14.66
C LYS A 261 18.52 9.54 14.96
N ASN A 262 17.73 10.35 14.24
CA ASN A 262 17.68 11.78 14.46
C ASN A 262 16.91 12.15 15.75
N GLU A 263 15.91 11.37 16.16
CA GLU A 263 15.20 11.52 17.43
C GLU A 263 16.18 11.33 18.61
N ILE A 264 16.99 10.26 18.61
CA ILE A 264 18.04 10.05 19.62
C ILE A 264 18.98 11.26 19.67
N SER A 265 19.38 11.79 18.52
CA SER A 265 20.22 12.98 18.45
C SER A 265 19.53 14.20 19.07
N SER A 266 18.24 14.41 18.80
CA SER A 266 17.43 15.47 19.39
C SER A 266 17.37 15.35 20.92
N LEU A 267 17.07 14.13 21.44
CA LEU A 267 16.98 13.87 22.87
C LEU A 267 18.31 14.08 23.61
N LYS A 268 19.43 13.68 22.99
CA LYS A 268 20.77 13.96 23.54
C LYS A 268 21.06 15.45 23.62
N ARG A 269 20.71 16.20 22.57
CA ARG A 269 20.95 17.66 22.46
C ARG A 269 20.08 18.49 23.41
N LYS A 270 18.90 18.01 23.82
CA LYS A 270 18.09 18.64 24.89
C LYS A 270 18.74 18.67 26.26
N ARG A 271 19.87 18.00 26.45
CA ARG A 271 20.69 18.05 27.67
C ARG A 271 21.74 19.18 27.64
N LEU A 272 21.85 19.89 26.51
CA LEU A 272 22.73 21.04 26.36
C LEU A 272 22.00 22.33 26.78
N PRO A 273 22.74 23.39 27.14
CA PRO A 273 22.13 24.68 27.45
C PRO A 273 21.21 25.18 26.34
N SER A 274 20.12 25.85 26.71
CA SER A 274 19.21 26.53 25.80
C SER A 274 19.23 28.04 26.06
N LEU A 275 19.00 28.83 25.02
CA LEU A 275 18.89 30.28 25.05
C LEU A 275 17.54 30.70 24.48
N LYS A 276 16.76 31.44 25.30
CA LYS A 276 15.46 31.96 24.94
C LYS A 276 15.44 33.48 25.18
N LEU A 277 14.93 34.24 24.23
CA LEU A 277 14.59 35.66 24.43
C LEU A 277 13.11 35.74 24.83
N GLU A 278 12.80 36.59 25.80
CA GLU A 278 11.44 36.86 26.26
C GLU A 278 11.27 38.35 26.50
N ALA A 279 10.27 38.95 25.88
CA ALA A 279 9.85 40.30 26.11
C ALA A 279 8.40 40.32 26.60
N GLU A 280 8.13 41.08 27.63
CA GLU A 280 6.80 41.20 28.25
C GLU A 280 6.42 42.65 28.43
N ALA A 281 5.23 43.02 27.97
CA ALA A 281 4.56 44.25 28.33
C ALA A 281 3.32 43.92 29.15
N LYS A 282 3.25 44.40 30.40
CA LYS A 282 2.12 44.08 31.27
C LYS A 282 1.67 45.28 32.06
N ILE A 283 0.38 45.27 32.40
CA ILE A 283 -0.28 46.24 33.30
C ILE A 283 -0.84 45.44 34.46
N ASN A 284 -0.40 45.83 35.67
CA ASN A 284 -0.88 45.26 36.93
C ASN A 284 -1.71 46.30 37.65
N GLN A 285 -3.01 46.05 37.84
CA GLN A 285 -3.91 46.94 38.59
C GLN A 285 -4.25 46.25 39.95
N GLY A 286 -4.26 47.03 41.04
CA GLY A 286 -4.52 46.50 42.37
C GLY A 286 -3.37 45.68 42.97
N TYR A 287 -2.14 45.84 42.49
CA TYR A 287 -0.99 45.04 42.92
C TYR A 287 -0.54 45.36 44.34
N PHE A 288 -0.76 46.58 44.81
CA PHE A 288 -0.40 47.05 46.19
C PHE A 288 -1.59 47.60 46.94
N ARG A 289 -2.38 48.50 46.28
CA ARG A 289 -3.66 49.04 46.76
C ARG A 289 -4.71 48.84 45.66
N THR A 290 -5.99 48.96 46.00
CA THR A 290 -7.09 48.80 45.05
C THR A 290 -7.00 49.77 43.85
N ASP A 291 -6.41 50.94 44.03
CA ASP A 291 -6.22 52.03 43.06
C ASP A 291 -4.80 52.03 42.44
N SER A 292 -3.94 51.10 42.82
CA SER A 292 -2.57 51.07 42.30
C SER A 292 -2.52 50.46 40.88
N GLU A 293 -1.80 51.12 39.97
CA GLU A 293 -1.49 50.64 38.64
C GLU A 293 0.01 50.66 38.41
N ARG A 294 0.52 49.63 37.77
CA ARG A 294 1.93 49.51 37.41
C ARG A 294 2.06 48.96 35.99
N GLU A 295 2.69 49.72 35.13
CA GLU A 295 3.11 49.28 33.81
C GLU A 295 4.55 48.73 33.89
N VAL A 296 4.76 47.59 33.27
CA VAL A 296 6.09 46.94 33.22
C VAL A 296 6.38 46.52 31.79
N LEU A 297 7.48 47.02 31.26
CA LEU A 297 8.09 46.56 30.04
C LEU A 297 9.42 45.88 30.41
N SER A 298 9.57 44.63 30.04
CA SER A 298 10.75 43.83 30.36
C SER A 298 11.22 43.04 29.16
N ALA A 299 12.53 42.86 29.04
CA ALA A 299 13.15 41.96 28.06
C ALA A 299 14.28 41.17 28.73
N PHE A 300 14.27 39.90 28.56
CA PHE A 300 15.24 38.99 29.15
C PHE A 300 15.82 38.00 28.12
N ALA A 301 17.12 37.77 28.22
CA ALA A 301 17.78 36.63 27.63
C ALA A 301 17.91 35.57 28.75
N LYS A 302 17.18 34.47 28.60
CA LYS A 302 17.17 33.36 29.58
C LYS A 302 18.04 32.23 29.07
N VAL A 303 19.02 31.81 29.84
CA VAL A 303 19.84 30.61 29.61
C VAL A 303 19.38 29.57 30.59
N ASP A 304 18.92 28.43 30.09
CA ASP A 304 18.56 27.25 30.90
C ASP A 304 19.61 26.18 30.71
N ILE A 305 20.18 25.70 31.81
CA ILE A 305 21.22 24.66 31.83
C ILE A 305 20.70 23.47 32.62
N PRO A 306 20.22 22.40 31.98
CA PRO A 306 19.68 21.25 32.68
C PRO A 306 20.82 20.41 33.30
N ILE A 307 21.07 20.56 34.60
CA ILE A 307 22.13 19.82 35.31
C ILE A 307 21.67 18.39 35.64
N TYR A 308 20.48 18.24 36.23
CA TYR A 308 19.91 16.94 36.61
C TYR A 308 18.40 16.96 36.45
N GLN A 309 17.86 15.98 35.76
CA GLN A 309 16.44 15.88 35.42
C GLN A 309 15.83 14.57 35.98
N SER A 310 16.14 14.23 37.23
CA SER A 310 15.59 13.04 37.93
C SER A 310 15.69 11.73 37.13
N GLY A 311 16.70 11.59 36.27
CA GLY A 311 16.89 10.41 35.42
C GLY A 311 16.03 10.34 34.16
N MET A 312 15.00 11.19 34.01
CA MET A 312 14.03 11.15 32.90
C MET A 312 14.70 11.27 31.52
N ALA A 313 15.64 12.23 31.37
CA ALA A 313 16.33 12.42 30.09
C ALA A 313 17.14 11.19 29.68
N SER A 314 17.81 10.53 30.63
CA SER A 314 18.57 9.30 30.37
C SER A 314 17.65 8.13 30.01
N SER A 315 16.49 8.01 30.65
CA SER A 315 15.49 6.99 30.37
C SER A 315 14.91 7.15 28.96
N LYS A 316 14.52 8.38 28.57
CA LYS A 316 14.02 8.67 27.21
C LYS A 316 15.05 8.35 26.10
N ILE A 317 16.35 8.58 26.38
CA ILE A 317 17.40 8.23 25.43
C ILE A 317 17.54 6.69 25.32
N ARG A 318 17.45 5.95 26.43
CA ARG A 318 17.48 4.48 26.39
C ARG A 318 16.26 3.95 25.62
N GLU A 319 15.07 4.41 25.96
CA GLU A 319 13.84 4.06 25.23
C GLU A 319 13.97 4.28 23.71
N ALA A 320 14.45 5.45 23.29
CA ALA A 320 14.64 5.74 21.87
C ALA A 320 15.71 4.84 21.21
N LYS A 321 16.73 4.40 21.97
CA LYS A 321 17.70 3.42 21.46
C LYS A 321 17.09 2.03 21.28
N GLU A 322 16.27 1.57 22.22
CA GLU A 322 15.57 0.28 22.10
C GLU A 322 14.57 0.31 20.92
N LYS A 323 13.84 1.43 20.71
CA LYS A 323 13.03 1.62 19.51
C LYS A 323 13.83 1.55 18.22
N LEU A 324 15.05 2.12 18.21
CA LEU A 324 15.95 2.02 17.05
C LEU A 324 16.38 0.57 16.80
N PHE A 325 16.76 -0.18 17.85
CA PHE A 325 17.13 -1.59 17.71
C PHE A 325 15.94 -2.43 17.21
N ALA A 326 14.75 -2.23 17.79
CA ALA A 326 13.53 -2.89 17.29
C ALA A 326 13.26 -2.59 15.81
N GLN A 327 13.48 -1.33 15.38
CA GLN A 327 13.29 -0.95 13.97
C GLN A 327 14.37 -1.56 13.05
N GLN A 328 15.58 -1.79 13.54
CA GLN A 328 16.63 -2.49 12.79
C GLN A 328 16.28 -3.96 12.57
N GLU A 329 15.78 -4.64 13.59
CA GLU A 329 15.28 -6.02 13.45
C GLU A 329 14.06 -6.10 12.53
N LEU A 330 13.18 -5.12 12.57
CA LEU A 330 12.04 -5.02 11.63
C LEU A 330 12.52 -4.88 10.18
N LEU A 331 13.55 -4.03 9.94
CA LEU A 331 14.12 -3.89 8.60
C LEU A 331 14.69 -5.21 8.08
N LYS A 332 15.39 -5.94 8.94
CA LYS A 332 15.91 -7.26 8.60
C LYS A 332 14.80 -8.24 8.28
N LEU A 333 13.79 -8.33 9.16
CA LEU A 333 12.62 -9.19 8.97
C LEU A 333 11.91 -8.89 7.65
N GLU A 334 11.63 -7.62 7.35
CA GLU A 334 10.95 -7.24 6.12
C GLU A 334 11.79 -7.51 4.87
N THR A 335 13.13 -7.40 4.97
CA THR A 335 14.03 -7.73 3.87
C THR A 335 14.08 -9.25 3.62
N GLU A 336 14.08 -10.06 4.66
CA GLU A 336 14.01 -11.52 4.56
C GLU A 336 12.65 -11.97 3.98
N ASN A 337 11.55 -11.41 4.47
CA ASN A 337 10.20 -11.67 3.96
C ASN A 337 10.07 -11.27 2.48
N LEU A 338 10.62 -10.12 2.10
CA LEU A 338 10.64 -9.68 0.70
C LEU A 338 11.39 -10.67 -0.18
N THR A 339 12.57 -11.10 0.26
CA THR A 339 13.39 -12.08 -0.48
C THR A 339 12.64 -13.40 -0.67
N ALA A 340 12.05 -13.93 0.40
CA ALA A 340 11.25 -15.15 0.34
C ALA A 340 10.02 -15.01 -0.59
N SER A 341 9.36 -13.84 -0.56
CA SER A 341 8.21 -13.56 -1.41
C SER A 341 8.58 -13.45 -2.89
N ILE A 342 9.74 -12.86 -3.21
CA ILE A 342 10.25 -12.78 -4.59
C ILE A 342 10.54 -14.18 -5.12
N VAL A 343 11.26 -15.02 -4.37
CA VAL A 343 11.58 -16.39 -4.76
C VAL A 343 10.30 -17.20 -4.95
N SER A 344 9.34 -17.10 -4.04
CA SER A 344 8.05 -17.78 -4.13
C SER A 344 7.24 -17.33 -5.34
N SER A 345 7.14 -16.02 -5.59
CA SER A 345 6.35 -15.50 -6.73
C SER A 345 6.99 -15.86 -8.08
N LYS A 346 8.34 -15.81 -8.17
CA LYS A 346 9.06 -16.30 -9.35
C LYS A 346 8.82 -17.79 -9.59
N SER A 347 8.96 -18.61 -8.54
CA SER A 347 8.70 -20.04 -8.65
C SER A 347 7.26 -20.35 -9.09
N SER A 348 6.29 -19.58 -8.57
CA SER A 348 4.87 -19.69 -8.97
C SER A 348 4.66 -19.29 -10.43
N TYR A 349 5.38 -18.27 -10.91
CA TYR A 349 5.34 -17.84 -12.30
C TYR A 349 5.86 -18.94 -13.25
N ASP A 350 7.06 -19.48 -13.01
CA ASP A 350 7.67 -20.54 -13.82
C ASP A 350 6.82 -21.83 -13.80
N TYR A 351 6.32 -22.19 -12.61
CA TYR A 351 5.44 -23.37 -12.44
C TYR A 351 4.12 -23.22 -13.21
N SER A 352 3.48 -22.06 -13.11
CA SER A 352 2.20 -21.81 -13.79
C SER A 352 2.34 -21.85 -15.30
N PHE A 353 3.45 -21.35 -15.86
CA PHE A 353 3.75 -21.48 -17.29
C PHE A 353 3.88 -22.93 -17.73
N SER A 354 4.64 -23.73 -16.98
CA SER A 354 4.78 -25.17 -17.24
C SER A 354 3.44 -25.92 -17.20
N ARG A 355 2.56 -25.55 -16.25
CA ARG A 355 1.19 -26.11 -16.17
C ARG A 355 0.34 -25.79 -17.39
N ILE A 356 0.43 -24.57 -17.94
CA ILE A 356 -0.29 -24.20 -19.15
C ILE A 356 0.09 -25.14 -20.31
N ILE A 357 1.38 -25.44 -20.47
CA ILE A 357 1.86 -26.35 -21.51
C ILE A 357 1.32 -27.77 -21.29
N ALA A 358 1.38 -28.25 -20.05
CA ALA A 358 0.91 -29.59 -19.68
C ALA A 358 -0.61 -29.73 -19.89
N TYR A 359 -1.43 -28.77 -19.42
CA TYR A 359 -2.89 -28.86 -19.59
C TYR A 359 -3.34 -28.71 -21.05
N LYS A 360 -2.65 -27.90 -21.87
CA LYS A 360 -2.93 -27.89 -23.31
C LYS A 360 -2.76 -29.26 -23.94
N LYS A 361 -1.70 -29.99 -23.57
CA LYS A 361 -1.45 -31.32 -24.08
C LYS A 361 -2.44 -32.36 -23.52
N GLN A 362 -2.82 -32.22 -22.23
CA GLN A 362 -3.85 -33.04 -21.60
C GLN A 362 -5.21 -32.93 -22.31
N ILE A 363 -5.63 -31.66 -22.59
CA ILE A 363 -6.88 -31.37 -23.31
C ILE A 363 -6.87 -32.03 -24.71
N GLU A 364 -5.75 -31.91 -25.44
CA GLU A 364 -5.61 -32.59 -26.73
C GLU A 364 -5.78 -34.11 -26.61
N SER A 365 -5.15 -34.71 -25.62
CA SER A 365 -5.24 -36.13 -25.35
C SER A 365 -6.62 -36.57 -24.90
N ASN A 366 -7.26 -35.81 -23.99
CA ASN A 366 -8.62 -36.13 -23.50
C ASN A 366 -9.66 -35.97 -24.61
N LYS A 367 -9.49 -35.07 -25.57
CA LYS A 367 -10.38 -34.99 -26.74
C LYS A 367 -10.30 -36.24 -27.60
N ILE A 368 -9.09 -36.74 -27.89
CA ILE A 368 -8.91 -37.98 -28.65
C ILE A 368 -9.49 -39.16 -27.89
N TYR A 369 -9.24 -39.26 -26.59
CA TYR A 369 -9.76 -40.31 -25.72
C TYR A 369 -11.28 -40.32 -25.70
N LEU A 370 -11.92 -39.20 -25.49
CA LEU A 370 -13.38 -39.07 -25.49
C LEU A 370 -13.99 -39.42 -26.85
N ASP A 371 -13.37 -39.01 -27.96
CA ASP A 371 -13.84 -39.37 -29.29
C ASP A 371 -13.77 -40.89 -29.51
N GLY A 372 -12.69 -41.53 -29.05
CA GLY A 372 -12.56 -43.00 -29.05
C GLY A 372 -13.65 -43.70 -28.20
N LEU A 373 -13.89 -43.23 -26.98
CA LEU A 373 -14.95 -43.77 -26.13
C LEU A 373 -16.33 -43.66 -26.76
N LYS A 374 -16.64 -42.54 -27.45
CA LYS A 374 -17.91 -42.35 -28.16
C LYS A 374 -18.07 -43.33 -29.33
N GLN A 375 -17.00 -43.62 -30.06
CA GLN A 375 -17.01 -44.62 -31.15
C GLN A 375 -17.20 -46.04 -30.60
N GLU A 376 -16.44 -46.44 -29.56
CA GLU A 376 -16.56 -47.75 -28.90
C GLU A 376 -17.95 -47.96 -28.26
N PHE A 377 -18.53 -46.88 -27.69
CA PHE A 377 -19.91 -46.89 -27.16
C PHE A 377 -20.95 -47.21 -28.26
N GLN A 378 -20.82 -46.56 -29.43
CA GLN A 378 -21.72 -46.83 -30.56
C GLN A 378 -21.61 -48.29 -31.07
N LEU A 379 -20.49 -48.96 -30.85
CA LEU A 379 -20.29 -50.35 -31.18
C LEU A 379 -20.76 -51.32 -30.05
N GLY A 380 -21.21 -50.76 -28.92
CA GLY A 380 -21.63 -51.55 -27.75
C GLY A 380 -20.49 -52.08 -26.88
N GLU A 381 -19.25 -51.64 -27.11
CA GLU A 381 -18.05 -52.07 -26.39
C GLU A 381 -17.77 -51.27 -25.11
N ARG A 382 -18.47 -50.17 -24.91
CA ARG A 382 -18.38 -49.26 -23.74
C ARG A 382 -19.74 -48.95 -23.17
N THR A 383 -19.74 -48.51 -21.91
CA THR A 383 -20.96 -48.13 -21.21
C THR A 383 -21.23 -46.61 -21.31
N THR A 384 -22.47 -46.21 -21.04
CA THR A 384 -22.82 -44.78 -20.89
C THR A 384 -21.96 -44.06 -19.85
N LEU A 385 -21.62 -44.80 -18.75
CA LEU A 385 -20.78 -44.27 -17.69
C LEU A 385 -19.36 -43.92 -18.19
N ASP A 386 -18.76 -44.78 -19.02
CA ASP A 386 -17.41 -44.52 -19.58
C ASP A 386 -17.37 -43.25 -20.40
N VAL A 387 -18.42 -42.98 -21.19
CA VAL A 387 -18.53 -41.73 -21.98
C VAL A 387 -18.71 -40.51 -21.08
N LEU A 388 -19.57 -40.61 -20.04
CA LEU A 388 -19.79 -39.52 -19.07
C LEU A 388 -18.53 -39.20 -18.27
N ASP A 389 -17.73 -40.20 -17.90
CA ASP A 389 -16.46 -39.99 -17.21
C ASP A 389 -15.42 -39.35 -18.14
N GLY A 390 -15.36 -39.73 -19.41
CA GLY A 390 -14.53 -39.07 -20.41
C GLY A 390 -14.91 -37.58 -20.65
N GLU A 391 -16.22 -37.27 -20.66
CA GLU A 391 -16.69 -35.87 -20.71
C GLU A 391 -16.27 -35.08 -19.46
N GLN A 392 -16.33 -35.70 -18.26
CA GLN A 392 -15.90 -35.06 -17.01
C GLN A 392 -14.40 -34.80 -17.00
N GLU A 393 -13.56 -35.72 -17.44
CA GLU A 393 -12.10 -35.53 -17.53
C GLU A 393 -11.72 -34.39 -18.49
N LEU A 394 -12.43 -34.29 -19.62
CA LEU A 394 -12.21 -33.15 -20.54
C LEU A 394 -12.62 -31.84 -19.90
N LEU A 395 -13.79 -31.78 -19.25
CA LEU A 395 -14.26 -30.57 -18.53
C LEU A 395 -13.24 -30.11 -17.49
N GLU A 396 -12.76 -31.01 -16.62
CA GLU A 396 -11.80 -30.75 -15.58
C GLU A 396 -10.49 -30.20 -16.16
N SER A 397 -9.98 -30.79 -17.23
CA SER A 397 -8.76 -30.32 -17.89
C SER A 397 -8.93 -28.94 -18.53
N GLU A 398 -10.10 -28.59 -19.07
CA GLU A 398 -10.41 -27.26 -19.60
C GLU A 398 -10.49 -26.21 -18.47
N LEU A 399 -11.12 -26.53 -17.33
CA LEU A 399 -11.18 -25.65 -16.15
C LEU A 399 -9.79 -25.45 -15.50
N ASP A 400 -8.99 -26.51 -15.44
CA ASP A 400 -7.61 -26.45 -14.94
C ASP A 400 -6.70 -25.59 -15.82
N LEU A 401 -6.88 -25.63 -17.14
CA LEU A 401 -6.15 -24.71 -18.04
C LEU A 401 -6.52 -23.25 -17.77
N ILE A 402 -7.80 -22.96 -17.61
CA ILE A 402 -8.28 -21.61 -17.31
C ILE A 402 -7.67 -21.12 -15.98
N LYS A 403 -7.65 -21.98 -14.96
CA LYS A 403 -7.00 -21.69 -13.67
C LYS A 403 -5.49 -21.46 -13.81
N ALA A 404 -4.79 -22.28 -14.62
CA ALA A 404 -3.36 -22.09 -14.85
C ALA A 404 -3.06 -20.76 -15.52
N TYR A 405 -3.90 -20.30 -16.43
CA TYR A 405 -3.80 -18.96 -17.03
C TYR A 405 -3.96 -17.85 -15.99
N LYS A 406 -4.93 -17.96 -15.07
CA LYS A 406 -5.10 -17.02 -13.98
C LYS A 406 -3.87 -16.99 -13.08
N ASP A 407 -3.38 -18.16 -12.66
CA ASP A 407 -2.24 -18.28 -11.75
C ASP A 407 -0.96 -17.66 -12.37
N TYR A 408 -0.73 -17.88 -13.67
CA TYR A 408 0.37 -17.27 -14.42
C TYR A 408 0.26 -15.76 -14.48
N PHE A 409 -0.93 -15.25 -14.78
CA PHE A 409 -1.20 -13.82 -14.85
C PHE A 409 -0.99 -13.14 -13.50
N ILE A 410 -1.52 -13.71 -12.41
CA ILE A 410 -1.38 -13.16 -11.07
C ILE A 410 0.08 -13.18 -10.61
N SER A 411 0.80 -14.31 -10.79
CA SER A 411 2.18 -14.44 -10.35
C SER A 411 3.12 -13.45 -11.05
N TYR A 412 2.87 -13.11 -12.32
CA TYR A 412 3.59 -12.04 -13.00
C TYR A 412 3.46 -10.69 -12.29
N TYR A 413 2.23 -10.30 -11.93
CA TYR A 413 2.02 -9.02 -11.22
C TYR A 413 2.48 -9.05 -9.76
N GLU A 414 2.51 -10.22 -9.13
CA GLU A 414 3.13 -10.40 -7.81
C GLU A 414 4.64 -10.17 -7.86
N VAL A 415 5.33 -10.67 -8.88
CA VAL A 415 6.74 -10.32 -9.10
C VAL A 415 6.91 -8.82 -9.27
N MET A 416 6.08 -8.15 -10.10
CA MET A 416 6.13 -6.69 -10.30
C MET A 416 5.87 -5.93 -8.99
N PHE A 417 4.96 -6.40 -8.16
CA PHE A 417 4.66 -5.83 -6.83
C PHE A 417 5.89 -5.90 -5.90
N PHE A 418 6.52 -7.07 -5.80
CA PHE A 418 7.65 -7.25 -4.88
C PHE A 418 8.89 -6.47 -5.32
N ILE A 419 9.13 -6.32 -6.61
CA ILE A 419 10.24 -5.49 -7.12
C ILE A 419 9.92 -3.99 -7.15
N GLY A 420 8.71 -3.58 -6.73
CA GLY A 420 8.34 -2.16 -6.62
C GLY A 420 7.89 -1.50 -7.92
N LYS A 421 7.56 -2.27 -8.95
CA LYS A 421 7.15 -1.77 -10.29
C LYS A 421 5.64 -1.77 -10.54
N LEU A 422 4.82 -2.14 -9.58
CA LEU A 422 3.36 -2.17 -9.73
C LEU A 422 2.73 -0.81 -9.37
N ASN A 423 3.00 0.22 -10.12
CA ASN A 423 2.47 1.58 -9.89
C ASN A 423 1.98 2.21 -11.19
N ALA A 424 1.23 3.32 -11.10
CA ALA A 424 0.60 3.97 -12.24
C ALA A 424 1.62 4.43 -13.31
N LYS A 425 2.84 4.80 -12.90
CA LYS A 425 3.89 5.27 -13.80
C LYS A 425 4.51 4.10 -14.59
N ASP A 426 4.90 3.03 -13.91
CA ASP A 426 5.56 1.88 -14.55
C ASP A 426 4.56 1.05 -15.39
N LEU A 427 3.27 1.07 -15.01
CA LEU A 427 2.18 0.52 -15.82
C LEU A 427 1.78 1.43 -17.00
N SER A 428 2.43 2.59 -17.17
CA SER A 428 2.14 3.56 -18.24
C SER A 428 0.67 3.94 -18.34
N LEU A 429 -0.01 4.08 -17.20
CA LEU A 429 -1.42 4.45 -17.15
C LEU A 429 -1.61 5.90 -17.61
N ASN A 430 -2.59 6.16 -18.47
CA ASN A 430 -2.92 7.50 -18.94
C ASN A 430 -3.73 8.26 -17.87
N VAL A 431 -3.06 8.66 -16.79
CA VAL A 431 -3.63 9.42 -15.66
C VAL A 431 -2.68 10.52 -15.22
N GLU A 432 -3.22 11.58 -14.64
CA GLU A 432 -2.39 12.57 -13.93
C GLU A 432 -1.82 11.92 -12.67
N ILE A 433 -0.50 11.74 -12.65
CA ILE A 433 0.20 11.16 -11.49
C ILE A 433 0.11 12.13 -10.32
N PHE A 434 -0.28 11.61 -9.16
CA PHE A 434 -0.37 12.40 -7.93
C PHE A 434 1.01 12.92 -7.54
N ASP A 435 1.13 14.26 -7.49
CA ASP A 435 2.34 14.95 -7.03
C ASP A 435 2.42 14.91 -5.50
N ASP A 436 3.26 14.02 -4.99
CA ASP A 436 3.47 13.79 -3.56
C ASP A 436 4.31 14.89 -2.87
N GLU A 437 4.83 15.87 -3.64
CA GLU A 437 5.56 17.03 -3.13
C GLU A 437 4.76 18.34 -3.16
N LYS A 438 3.70 18.41 -3.93
CA LYS A 438 2.90 19.62 -4.14
C LYS A 438 2.42 20.24 -2.83
N ASN A 439 1.78 19.43 -1.97
CA ASN A 439 1.29 19.91 -0.68
C ASN A 439 2.44 20.27 0.28
N TYR A 440 3.47 19.44 0.38
CA TYR A 440 4.66 19.72 1.17
C TYR A 440 5.28 21.09 0.80
N ASN A 441 5.46 21.36 -0.49
CA ASN A 441 6.02 22.63 -0.96
C ASN A 441 5.14 23.84 -0.64
N LYS A 442 3.81 23.64 -0.60
CA LYS A 442 2.84 24.68 -0.22
C LYS A 442 2.92 25.02 1.27
N VAL A 443 3.00 23.98 2.15
CA VAL A 443 2.85 24.17 3.61
C VAL A 443 4.16 24.39 4.35
N LYS A 444 5.30 23.86 3.89
CA LYS A 444 6.57 23.83 4.62
C LYS A 444 7.05 25.18 5.17
N LYS A 445 6.69 26.30 4.53
CA LYS A 445 7.07 27.67 4.97
C LYS A 445 5.90 28.48 5.51
N ARG A 446 4.71 27.88 5.64
CA ARG A 446 3.50 28.61 6.07
C ARG A 446 3.58 28.97 7.56
N TRP A 447 3.17 30.19 7.91
CA TRP A 447 3.21 30.70 9.28
C TRP A 447 1.82 30.76 9.92
N LEU A 448 0.85 31.24 9.16
CA LEU A 448 -0.50 31.47 9.64
C LEU A 448 -1.48 30.94 8.61
N ASP A 449 -2.55 30.34 9.11
CA ASP A 449 -3.72 29.95 8.35
C ASP A 449 -4.89 30.77 8.86
N ILE A 450 -4.98 32.02 8.36
CA ILE A 450 -5.97 32.96 8.91
C ILE A 450 -7.33 32.79 8.23
N ILE A 451 -7.40 32.22 7.03
CA ILE A 451 -8.69 31.93 6.32
C ILE A 451 -8.43 30.85 5.27
N GLU A 452 -9.25 29.79 5.25
CA GLU A 452 -9.46 28.98 4.06
C GLU A 452 -10.29 29.70 3.03
#